data_a47470084e7217fd97e5495307fc69c6
#
_entry.id   a47470084e7217fd97e5495307fc69c6
#
_cell.length_a   1.000
_cell.length_b   1.000
_cell.length_c   1.000
_cell.angle_alpha   90.00
_cell.angle_beta   90.00
_cell.angle_gamma   90.00
#
_symmetry.space_group_name_H-M   'P 1'
#
loop_
_entity.id
_entity.type
_entity.pdbx_description
1 polymer ?
#
loop_
_entity_poly.entity_id
_entity_poly.type
_entity_poly.pdbx_seq_one_letter_code
_entity_poly.pdbx_strand_id
1 'polypeptide(L)'
;GKAIQLHPLVCTAFNADFDGDQMAVHIPLSLESQLEARVLMMSTNNILSPSSGKPIIVPSQDIVLGIYYLSVMNQNEEPKKYFSDLSEVEFALENKAIGLHTTIIYRAKIFNDNTNKFEFKKYTTSAGRVILFKTIPENKNLSFDLVNEVLTKKRISNLLDIVYRFTGQKATCIFVDQIMNVGFKYAAQAGISFGKDDLIIPDEKQSLLQDTQKNVSKLESQYQEGLITEREKYNKVVNLWSTTTEKVSKAMMSSVMNSQDQINSLFIMADSGARGSETQLRQLAGMRGLMARP
;
A
#
# COMPACT_ATOMS: atom_id res chain seq x y z
N GLY A 1 6.30 25.80 16.89
CA GLY A 1 5.67 25.63 18.20
C GLY A 1 6.69 25.49 19.33
N LYS A 2 6.23 25.32 20.54
CA LYS A 2 7.10 25.12 21.73
C LYS A 2 7.30 23.63 22.09
N ALA A 3 6.83 22.71 21.25
CA ALA A 3 6.93 21.28 21.45
C ALA A 3 8.02 20.66 20.56
N ILE A 4 8.66 19.61 21.06
CA ILE A 4 9.55 18.76 20.26
C ILE A 4 8.67 17.96 19.30
N GLN A 5 8.99 18.01 18.02
CA GLN A 5 8.26 17.28 16.97
C GLN A 5 9.04 16.05 16.56
N LEU A 6 8.33 14.93 16.39
CA LEU A 6 8.90 13.70 15.85
C LEU A 6 8.58 13.61 14.35
N HIS A 7 9.61 13.37 13.54
CA HIS A 7 9.43 13.21 12.09
C HIS A 7 8.61 11.94 11.78
N PRO A 8 7.59 11.99 10.92
CA PRO A 8 6.70 10.86 10.68
C PRO A 8 7.41 9.57 10.24
N LEU A 9 8.47 9.68 9.45
CA LEU A 9 9.21 8.52 8.93
C LEU A 9 10.02 7.77 9.98
N VAL A 10 10.32 8.36 11.13
CA VAL A 10 11.02 7.68 12.22
C VAL A 10 10.07 7.03 13.23
N CYS A 11 8.78 7.27 13.13
CA CYS A 11 7.79 6.65 14.02
C CYS A 11 7.85 5.12 14.00
N THR A 12 8.05 4.53 12.82
CA THR A 12 8.18 3.06 12.68
C THR A 12 9.40 2.52 13.41
N ALA A 13 10.54 3.22 13.36
CA ALA A 13 11.78 2.81 14.02
C ALA A 13 11.67 2.91 15.55
N PHE A 14 10.98 3.93 16.05
CA PHE A 14 10.71 4.10 17.49
C PHE A 14 9.51 3.28 17.98
N ASN A 15 8.76 2.66 17.07
CA ASN A 15 7.44 2.05 17.37
C ASN A 15 6.53 3.03 18.12
N ALA A 16 6.56 4.30 17.70
CA ALA A 16 5.83 5.39 18.34
C ALA A 16 4.57 5.73 17.56
N ASP A 17 3.51 5.98 18.29
CA ASP A 17 2.30 6.62 17.79
C ASP A 17 1.97 7.86 18.64
N PHE A 18 0.87 8.54 18.36
CA PHE A 18 0.51 9.78 19.01
C PHE A 18 -0.72 9.63 19.92
N ASP A 19 -0.90 8.46 20.51
CA ASP A 19 -2.03 8.13 21.40
C ASP A 19 -1.74 8.37 22.90
N GLY A 20 -0.54 8.88 23.22
CA GLY A 20 -0.10 9.17 24.59
C GLY A 20 1.28 8.60 24.93
N ASP A 21 2.04 8.15 23.94
CA ASP A 21 3.39 7.65 24.13
C ASP A 21 4.31 8.70 24.74
N GLN A 22 5.18 8.23 25.64
CA GLN A 22 6.20 9.06 26.28
C GLN A 22 7.58 8.67 25.81
N MET A 23 8.45 9.69 25.62
CA MET A 23 9.85 9.51 25.26
C MET A 23 10.75 10.33 26.17
N ALA A 24 11.91 9.76 26.50
CA ALA A 24 12.94 10.48 27.22
C ALA A 24 13.75 11.35 26.26
N VAL A 25 14.13 12.54 26.72
CA VAL A 25 15.01 13.46 26.00
C VAL A 25 16.33 13.53 26.73
N HIS A 26 17.43 13.29 26.01
CA HIS A 26 18.79 13.31 26.54
C HIS A 26 19.61 14.38 25.82
N ILE A 27 20.39 15.16 26.60
CA ILE A 27 21.31 16.15 26.07
C ILE A 27 22.72 15.60 26.23
N PRO A 28 23.49 15.38 25.15
CA PRO A 28 24.86 14.90 25.23
C PRO A 28 25.78 16.02 25.80
N LEU A 29 26.45 15.74 26.91
CA LEU A 29 27.26 16.74 27.63
C LEU A 29 28.74 16.75 27.21
N SER A 30 29.32 15.57 26.91
CA SER A 30 30.71 15.47 26.49
C SER A 30 30.87 15.55 24.96
N LEU A 31 32.06 15.90 24.50
CA LEU A 31 32.38 15.97 23.07
C LEU A 31 32.28 14.58 22.41
N GLU A 32 32.68 13.53 23.11
CA GLU A 32 32.55 12.14 22.65
C GLU A 32 31.08 11.78 22.46
N SER A 33 30.22 12.06 23.44
CA SER A 33 28.77 11.78 23.35
C SER A 33 28.11 12.58 22.21
N GLN A 34 28.54 13.83 21.98
CA GLN A 34 28.05 14.67 20.88
C GLN A 34 28.46 14.05 19.52
N LEU A 35 29.68 13.53 19.43
CA LEU A 35 30.20 12.90 18.23
C LEU A 35 29.43 11.58 17.93
N GLU A 36 29.24 10.75 18.97
CA GLU A 36 28.45 9.54 18.86
C GLU A 36 27.01 9.82 18.41
N ALA A 37 26.37 10.83 18.99
CA ALA A 37 25.04 11.24 18.61
C ALA A 37 24.94 11.63 17.12
N ARG A 38 25.93 12.39 16.63
CA ARG A 38 25.95 12.82 15.21
C ARG A 38 26.31 11.71 14.24
N VAL A 39 27.26 10.85 14.56
CA VAL A 39 27.79 9.85 13.62
C VAL A 39 26.95 8.58 13.65
N LEU A 40 26.55 8.12 14.85
CA LEU A 40 25.90 6.81 15.02
C LEU A 40 24.38 6.92 15.19
N MET A 41 23.86 7.95 15.88
CA MET A 41 22.47 7.98 16.28
C MET A 41 21.54 8.76 15.34
N MET A 42 22.07 9.63 14.47
CA MET A 42 21.21 10.37 13.55
C MET A 42 20.38 9.43 12.66
N SER A 43 19.08 9.68 12.55
CA SER A 43 18.17 8.88 11.73
C SER A 43 18.56 8.82 10.25
N THR A 44 19.15 9.90 9.73
CA THR A 44 19.71 9.92 8.37
C THR A 44 20.85 8.93 8.16
N ASN A 45 21.57 8.53 9.22
CA ASN A 45 22.65 7.54 9.17
C ASN A 45 22.12 6.10 9.38
N ASN A 46 20.87 5.94 9.81
CA ASN A 46 20.26 4.66 10.14
C ASN A 46 19.07 4.36 9.23
N ILE A 47 19.27 4.39 7.93
CA ILE A 47 18.23 4.11 6.93
C ILE A 47 17.90 2.63 6.88
N LEU A 48 18.92 1.76 7.00
CA LEU A 48 18.77 0.31 6.95
C LEU A 48 18.66 -0.30 8.34
N SER A 49 17.78 -1.29 8.47
CA SER A 49 17.67 -2.10 9.68
C SER A 49 18.92 -2.98 9.85
N PRO A 50 19.57 -2.97 11.02
CA PRO A 50 20.72 -3.84 11.28
C PRO A 50 20.35 -5.33 11.31
N SER A 51 19.08 -5.67 11.56
CA SER A 51 18.63 -7.08 11.62
C SER A 51 18.39 -7.69 10.25
N SER A 52 17.94 -6.93 9.27
CA SER A 52 17.50 -7.45 7.96
C SER A 52 18.17 -6.80 6.76
N GLY A 53 18.88 -5.69 6.96
CA GLY A 53 19.46 -4.90 5.86
C GLY A 53 18.43 -4.21 4.96
N LYS A 54 17.15 -4.24 5.32
CA LYS A 54 16.07 -3.57 4.58
C LYS A 54 15.87 -2.15 5.12
N PRO A 55 15.37 -1.21 4.29
CA PRO A 55 15.04 0.13 4.77
C PRO A 55 14.05 0.08 5.93
N ILE A 56 14.38 0.77 7.03
CA ILE A 56 13.48 0.94 8.18
C ILE A 56 12.64 2.20 8.05
N ILE A 57 13.16 3.21 7.35
CA ILE A 57 12.47 4.46 7.04
C ILE A 57 11.56 4.23 5.84
N VAL A 58 10.40 3.61 6.07
CA VAL A 58 9.43 3.29 5.02
C VAL A 58 8.17 4.11 5.26
N PRO A 59 7.62 4.77 4.21
CA PRO A 59 6.33 5.43 4.28
C PRO A 59 5.23 4.51 4.82
N SER A 60 4.31 5.09 5.59
CA SER A 60 3.19 4.37 6.21
C SER A 60 1.91 5.21 6.15
N GLN A 61 0.78 4.58 6.43
CA GLN A 61 -0.53 5.23 6.57
C GLN A 61 -0.84 6.20 5.41
N ASP A 62 -1.08 7.47 5.70
CA ASP A 62 -1.54 8.47 4.71
C ASP A 62 -0.55 8.70 3.58
N ILE A 63 0.75 8.56 3.84
CA ILE A 63 1.78 8.70 2.81
C ILE A 63 1.60 7.60 1.75
N VAL A 64 1.44 6.35 2.18
CA VAL A 64 1.19 5.20 1.30
C VAL A 64 -0.12 5.39 0.54
N LEU A 65 -1.16 5.86 1.23
CA LEU A 65 -2.47 6.09 0.65
C LEU A 65 -2.40 7.12 -0.50
N GLY A 66 -1.72 8.24 -0.28
CA GLY A 66 -1.55 9.28 -1.31
C GLY A 66 -0.71 8.83 -2.50
N ILE A 67 0.35 8.06 -2.27
CA ILE A 67 1.18 7.49 -3.35
C ILE A 67 0.40 6.45 -4.13
N TYR A 68 -0.35 5.59 -3.45
CA TYR A 68 -1.22 4.60 -4.09
C TYR A 68 -2.25 5.31 -4.97
N TYR A 69 -2.95 6.31 -4.43
CA TYR A 69 -3.93 7.10 -5.18
C TYR A 69 -3.34 7.71 -6.45
N LEU A 70 -2.13 8.28 -6.39
CA LEU A 70 -1.42 8.79 -7.56
C LEU A 70 -1.08 7.70 -8.59
N SER A 71 -0.77 6.50 -8.13
CA SER A 71 -0.30 5.41 -8.99
C SER A 71 -1.43 4.64 -9.69
N VAL A 72 -2.67 4.83 -9.26
CA VAL A 72 -3.84 4.23 -9.92
C VAL A 72 -4.01 4.82 -11.31
N MET A 73 -4.40 3.99 -12.27
CA MET A 73 -4.64 4.36 -13.66
C MET A 73 -5.99 3.80 -14.11
N ASN A 74 -6.75 4.59 -14.82
CA ASN A 74 -8.01 4.14 -15.42
C ASN A 74 -7.71 3.32 -16.69
N GLN A 75 -7.75 1.99 -16.56
CA GLN A 75 -7.39 1.07 -17.66
C GLN A 75 -8.44 1.01 -18.79
N ASN A 76 -9.66 1.48 -18.53
CA ASN A 76 -10.76 1.41 -19.49
C ASN A 76 -10.77 2.59 -20.49
N GLU A 77 -9.84 3.54 -20.34
CA GLU A 77 -9.74 4.70 -21.23
C GLU A 77 -8.59 4.55 -22.22
N GLU A 78 -8.86 4.78 -23.50
CA GLU A 78 -7.81 4.92 -24.50
C GLU A 78 -6.94 6.16 -24.19
N PRO A 79 -5.62 6.10 -24.51
CA PRO A 79 -4.72 7.22 -24.25
C PRO A 79 -5.15 8.46 -25.02
N LYS A 80 -5.57 9.51 -24.30
CA LYS A 80 -6.16 10.71 -24.89
C LYS A 80 -5.14 11.70 -25.47
N LYS A 81 -3.91 11.73 -24.90
CA LYS A 81 -2.91 12.75 -25.26
C LYS A 81 -1.47 12.24 -25.11
N TYR A 82 -0.57 12.88 -25.89
CA TYR A 82 0.87 12.63 -25.84
C TYR A 82 1.56 13.80 -25.12
N PHE A 83 2.50 13.47 -24.25
CA PHE A 83 3.30 14.44 -23.50
C PHE A 83 4.78 14.10 -23.61
N SER A 84 5.60 15.13 -23.80
CA SER A 84 7.05 14.99 -23.94
C SER A 84 7.79 15.40 -22.69
N ASP A 85 7.20 16.25 -21.86
CA ASP A 85 7.80 16.78 -20.65
C ASP A 85 6.79 16.81 -19.50
N LEU A 86 7.35 16.81 -18.27
CA LEU A 86 6.57 16.90 -17.05
C LEU A 86 5.79 18.22 -16.97
N SER A 87 6.41 19.35 -17.36
CA SER A 87 5.77 20.67 -17.32
C SER A 87 4.49 20.73 -18.16
N GLU A 88 4.46 20.00 -19.28
CA GLU A 88 3.26 19.88 -20.12
C GLU A 88 2.14 19.12 -19.38
N VAL A 89 2.51 18.07 -18.63
CA VAL A 89 1.55 17.29 -17.83
C VAL A 89 1.00 18.12 -16.67
N GLU A 90 1.87 18.83 -15.94
CA GLU A 90 1.47 19.74 -14.86
C GLU A 90 0.52 20.83 -15.35
N PHE A 91 0.85 21.48 -16.47
CA PHE A 91 0.01 22.50 -17.09
C PHE A 91 -1.36 21.94 -17.54
N ALA A 92 -1.37 20.74 -18.12
CA ALA A 92 -2.62 20.09 -18.53
C ALA A 92 -3.51 19.70 -17.34
N LEU A 93 -2.91 19.34 -16.20
CA LEU A 93 -3.61 19.06 -14.93
C LEU A 93 -4.19 20.34 -14.33
N GLU A 94 -3.42 21.44 -14.27
CA GLU A 94 -3.88 22.73 -13.76
C GLU A 94 -5.06 23.28 -14.55
N ASN A 95 -5.02 23.14 -15.87
CA ASN A 95 -6.11 23.53 -16.76
C ASN A 95 -7.28 22.51 -16.80
N LYS A 96 -7.24 21.47 -15.98
CA LYS A 96 -8.24 20.39 -15.95
C LYS A 96 -8.49 19.71 -17.31
N ALA A 97 -7.50 19.77 -18.22
CA ALA A 97 -7.57 19.14 -19.53
C ALA A 97 -7.35 17.60 -19.46
N ILE A 98 -6.75 17.12 -18.37
CA ILE A 98 -6.59 15.73 -17.99
C ILE A 98 -6.81 15.58 -16.48
N GLY A 99 -7.21 14.38 -16.03
CA GLY A 99 -7.27 14.01 -14.62
C GLY A 99 -6.00 13.27 -14.17
N LEU A 100 -5.82 13.11 -12.88
CA LEU A 100 -4.66 12.39 -12.30
C LEU A 100 -4.56 10.94 -12.79
N HIS A 101 -5.70 10.27 -12.96
CA HIS A 101 -5.81 8.85 -13.33
C HIS A 101 -6.00 8.62 -14.83
N THR A 102 -6.13 9.71 -15.61
CA THR A 102 -6.33 9.64 -17.06
C THR A 102 -5.14 8.97 -17.72
N THR A 103 -5.41 8.02 -18.61
CA THR A 103 -4.39 7.34 -19.40
C THR A 103 -3.79 8.27 -20.45
N ILE A 104 -2.49 8.45 -20.41
CA ILE A 104 -1.69 9.29 -21.29
C ILE A 104 -0.50 8.52 -21.88
N ILE A 105 0.06 9.03 -22.97
CA ILE A 105 1.34 8.54 -23.48
C ILE A 105 2.42 9.56 -23.10
N TYR A 106 3.35 9.13 -22.28
CA TYR A 106 4.48 9.93 -21.82
C TYR A 106 5.78 9.46 -22.42
N ARG A 107 6.65 10.40 -22.80
CA ARG A 107 7.97 10.14 -23.37
C ARG A 107 9.04 10.28 -22.28
N ALA A 108 9.42 9.17 -21.66
CA ALA A 108 10.46 9.17 -20.63
C ALA A 108 11.86 8.96 -21.22
N LYS A 109 12.84 9.62 -20.60
CA LYS A 109 14.25 9.46 -20.90
C LYS A 109 14.77 8.24 -20.11
N ILE A 110 15.28 7.24 -20.80
CA ILE A 110 15.86 6.04 -20.21
C ILE A 110 17.31 5.87 -20.66
N PHE A 111 18.13 5.26 -19.84
CA PHE A 111 19.48 4.88 -20.22
C PHE A 111 19.45 3.49 -20.88
N ASN A 112 20.04 3.40 -22.07
CA ASN A 112 20.16 2.13 -22.78
C ASN A 112 21.60 1.61 -22.60
N ASP A 113 21.73 0.48 -21.88
CA ASP A 113 23.02 -0.14 -21.57
C ASP A 113 23.74 -0.63 -22.82
N ASN A 114 23.00 -1.03 -23.87
CA ASN A 114 23.59 -1.53 -25.12
C ASN A 114 24.24 -0.42 -25.94
N THR A 115 23.63 0.77 -25.97
CA THR A 115 24.13 1.93 -26.72
C THR A 115 24.93 2.90 -25.86
N ASN A 116 24.92 2.70 -24.53
CA ASN A 116 25.54 3.57 -23.52
C ASN A 116 25.09 5.04 -23.66
N LYS A 117 23.87 5.26 -24.12
CA LYS A 117 23.25 6.58 -24.33
C LYS A 117 21.86 6.64 -23.74
N PHE A 118 21.43 7.87 -23.48
CA PHE A 118 20.05 8.12 -23.11
C PHE A 118 19.17 8.12 -24.36
N GLU A 119 18.12 7.33 -24.33
CA GLU A 119 17.11 7.22 -25.37
C GLU A 119 15.73 7.58 -24.81
N PHE A 120 14.82 7.97 -25.70
CA PHE A 120 13.47 8.27 -25.31
C PHE A 120 12.54 7.10 -25.65
N LYS A 121 11.84 6.59 -24.65
CA LYS A 121 10.83 5.54 -24.80
C LYS A 121 9.45 6.08 -24.49
N LYS A 122 8.45 5.66 -25.24
CA LYS A 122 7.04 5.98 -25.00
C LYS A 122 6.45 4.98 -24.02
N TYR A 123 5.74 5.50 -23.02
CA TYR A 123 5.05 4.72 -22.01
C TYR A 123 3.57 5.09 -21.97
N THR A 124 2.72 4.09 -21.91
CA THR A 124 1.32 4.27 -21.52
C THR A 124 1.27 4.34 -20.00
N THR A 125 0.80 5.46 -19.47
CA THR A 125 0.86 5.74 -18.03
C THR A 125 -0.23 6.72 -17.62
N SER A 126 -0.25 7.11 -16.35
CA SER A 126 -1.13 8.18 -15.84
C SER A 126 -0.33 9.42 -15.45
N ALA A 127 -1.01 10.57 -15.43
CA ALA A 127 -0.40 11.84 -15.01
C ALA A 127 0.18 11.75 -13.59
N GLY A 128 -0.50 11.04 -12.67
CA GLY A 128 -0.02 10.83 -11.31
C GLY A 128 1.31 10.08 -11.23
N ARG A 129 1.52 9.06 -12.08
CA ARG A 129 2.80 8.32 -12.13
C ARG A 129 3.95 9.17 -12.67
N VAL A 130 3.68 10.09 -13.58
CA VAL A 130 4.67 11.05 -14.07
C VAL A 130 5.13 11.99 -12.96
N ILE A 131 4.18 12.47 -12.13
CA ILE A 131 4.50 13.29 -10.94
C ILE A 131 5.35 12.52 -9.94
N LEU A 132 5.04 11.24 -9.70
CA LEU A 132 5.85 10.37 -8.83
C LEU A 132 7.27 10.19 -9.37
N PHE A 133 7.41 10.04 -10.67
CA PHE A 133 8.73 9.90 -11.29
C PHE A 133 9.64 11.12 -11.07
N LYS A 134 9.07 12.33 -10.98
CA LYS A 134 9.82 13.56 -10.65
C LYS A 134 10.56 13.48 -9.31
N THR A 135 10.03 12.72 -8.35
CA THR A 135 10.67 12.58 -7.03
C THR A 135 11.88 11.67 -7.06
N ILE A 136 12.01 10.81 -8.06
CA ILE A 136 13.12 9.86 -8.17
C ILE A 136 14.39 10.62 -8.58
N PRO A 137 15.52 10.42 -7.86
CA PRO A 137 16.78 11.02 -8.22
C PRO A 137 17.26 10.52 -9.59
N GLU A 138 17.85 11.42 -10.39
CA GLU A 138 18.40 11.07 -11.70
C GLU A 138 19.57 10.10 -11.55
N ASN A 139 19.39 8.89 -12.06
CA ASN A 139 20.44 7.88 -12.14
C ASN A 139 20.21 6.97 -13.35
N LYS A 140 21.29 6.46 -13.92
CA LYS A 140 21.25 5.56 -15.10
C LYS A 140 20.39 4.31 -14.87
N ASN A 141 20.39 3.78 -13.65
CA ASN A 141 19.73 2.54 -13.27
C ASN A 141 18.30 2.75 -12.75
N LEU A 142 17.82 3.99 -12.64
CA LEU A 142 16.48 4.31 -12.18
C LEU A 142 15.60 4.70 -13.35
N SER A 143 14.92 3.71 -13.93
CA SER A 143 14.02 3.90 -15.07
C SER A 143 12.60 4.24 -14.66
N PHE A 144 11.81 4.77 -15.58
CA PHE A 144 10.38 5.04 -15.41
C PHE A 144 9.57 3.78 -15.09
N ASP A 145 10.06 2.60 -15.51
CA ASP A 145 9.40 1.32 -15.25
C ASP A 145 9.15 1.06 -13.76
N LEU A 146 10.02 1.58 -12.87
CA LEU A 146 9.90 1.42 -11.41
C LEU A 146 8.65 2.06 -10.80
N VAL A 147 8.08 3.07 -11.46
CA VAL A 147 6.88 3.78 -10.98
C VAL A 147 5.67 3.58 -11.90
N ASN A 148 5.85 2.91 -13.05
CA ASN A 148 4.74 2.69 -13.98
C ASN A 148 3.84 1.51 -13.58
N GLU A 149 3.65 1.33 -12.30
CA GLU A 149 2.77 0.33 -11.71
C GLU A 149 2.02 0.91 -10.51
N VAL A 150 1.05 0.18 -9.98
CA VAL A 150 0.38 0.57 -8.74
C VAL A 150 1.31 0.36 -7.56
N LEU A 151 1.61 1.43 -6.83
CA LEU A 151 2.58 1.43 -5.74
C LEU A 151 1.92 1.12 -4.39
N THR A 152 1.97 -0.15 -3.99
CA THR A 152 1.60 -0.59 -2.64
C THR A 152 2.76 -0.35 -1.66
N LYS A 153 2.50 -0.42 -0.35
CA LYS A 153 3.52 -0.29 0.71
C LYS A 153 4.75 -1.17 0.45
N LYS A 154 4.52 -2.42 0.02
CA LYS A 154 5.60 -3.37 -0.30
C LYS A 154 6.44 -2.90 -1.49
N ARG A 155 5.81 -2.40 -2.54
CA ARG A 155 6.50 -1.88 -3.73
C ARG A 155 7.27 -0.60 -3.43
N ILE A 156 6.71 0.29 -2.61
CA ILE A 156 7.41 1.49 -2.13
C ILE A 156 8.66 1.10 -1.34
N SER A 157 8.59 0.11 -0.46
CA SER A 157 9.76 -0.39 0.27
C SER A 157 10.84 -0.95 -0.66
N ASN A 158 10.45 -1.68 -1.70
CA ASN A 158 11.39 -2.18 -2.72
C ASN A 158 12.02 -1.03 -3.53
N LEU A 159 11.20 -0.03 -3.90
CA LEU A 159 11.68 1.15 -4.61
C LEU A 159 12.73 1.89 -3.79
N LEU A 160 12.51 2.06 -2.48
CA LEU A 160 13.48 2.66 -1.57
C LEU A 160 14.80 1.88 -1.50
N ASP A 161 14.73 0.56 -1.44
CA ASP A 161 15.94 -0.30 -1.44
C ASP A 161 16.73 -0.12 -2.74
N ILE A 162 16.05 -0.10 -3.88
CA ILE A 162 16.66 0.14 -5.19
C ILE A 162 17.32 1.53 -5.25
N VAL A 163 16.60 2.57 -4.83
CA VAL A 163 17.14 3.95 -4.81
C VAL A 163 18.35 4.03 -3.90
N TYR A 164 18.30 3.44 -2.71
CA TYR A 164 19.42 3.44 -1.78
C TYR A 164 20.67 2.78 -2.37
N ARG A 165 20.51 1.64 -3.04
CA ARG A 165 21.64 0.91 -3.66
C ARG A 165 22.32 1.68 -4.78
N PHE A 166 21.56 2.42 -5.58
CA PHE A 166 22.11 3.12 -6.74
C PHE A 166 22.51 4.58 -6.49
N THR A 167 21.92 5.25 -5.52
CA THR A 167 22.17 6.69 -5.29
C THR A 167 22.80 7.00 -3.93
N GLY A 168 22.85 6.02 -3.03
CA GLY A 168 23.42 6.17 -1.71
C GLY A 168 22.52 6.92 -0.72
N GLN A 169 23.03 7.09 0.50
CA GLN A 169 22.31 7.53 1.68
C GLN A 169 21.67 8.93 1.53
N LYS A 170 22.45 9.92 1.12
CA LYS A 170 21.99 11.34 1.06
C LYS A 170 20.84 11.53 0.07
N ALA A 171 20.96 10.96 -1.13
CA ALA A 171 19.93 11.07 -2.15
C ALA A 171 18.66 10.32 -1.74
N THR A 172 18.80 9.18 -1.04
CA THR A 172 17.66 8.43 -0.50
C THR A 172 16.91 9.23 0.56
N CYS A 173 17.59 9.92 1.48
CA CYS A 173 16.92 10.79 2.47
C CYS A 173 16.09 11.87 1.79
N ILE A 174 16.64 12.55 0.78
CA ILE A 174 15.92 13.59 0.03
C ILE A 174 14.71 13.00 -0.70
N PHE A 175 14.90 11.84 -1.32
CA PHE A 175 13.84 11.13 -2.02
C PHE A 175 12.68 10.75 -1.10
N VAL A 176 12.98 10.22 0.08
CA VAL A 176 11.98 9.81 1.07
C VAL A 176 11.19 11.02 1.58
N ASP A 177 11.85 12.15 1.82
CA ASP A 177 11.19 13.40 2.22
C ASP A 177 10.27 13.93 1.10
N GLN A 178 10.71 13.86 -0.15
CA GLN A 178 9.89 14.26 -1.29
C GLN A 178 8.66 13.35 -1.45
N ILE A 179 8.82 12.04 -1.35
CA ILE A 179 7.72 11.07 -1.37
C ILE A 179 6.74 11.33 -0.23
N MET A 180 7.23 11.60 0.97
CA MET A 180 6.38 11.93 2.11
C MET A 180 5.51 13.16 1.82
N ASN A 181 6.11 14.24 1.33
CA ASN A 181 5.38 15.48 1.02
C ASN A 181 4.35 15.26 -0.10
N VAL A 182 4.72 14.55 -1.15
CA VAL A 182 3.80 14.19 -2.25
C VAL A 182 2.67 13.30 -1.71
N GLY A 183 2.99 12.28 -0.91
CA GLY A 183 2.01 11.40 -0.31
C GLY A 183 0.97 12.15 0.52
N PHE A 184 1.38 13.01 1.43
CA PHE A 184 0.46 13.82 2.23
C PHE A 184 -0.39 14.77 1.38
N LYS A 185 0.22 15.45 0.41
CA LYS A 185 -0.50 16.35 -0.50
C LYS A 185 -1.64 15.63 -1.21
N TYR A 186 -1.36 14.48 -1.79
CA TYR A 186 -2.35 13.76 -2.59
C TYR A 186 -3.31 12.92 -1.76
N ALA A 187 -2.95 12.49 -0.55
CA ALA A 187 -3.89 11.93 0.41
C ALA A 187 -4.94 12.98 0.83
N ALA A 188 -4.52 14.21 1.09
CA ALA A 188 -5.42 15.31 1.41
C ALA A 188 -6.35 15.66 0.23
N GLN A 189 -5.82 15.67 -1.01
CA GLN A 189 -6.63 15.92 -2.20
C GLN A 189 -7.61 14.79 -2.52
N ALA A 190 -7.21 13.56 -2.28
CA ALA A 190 -8.06 12.39 -2.51
C ALA A 190 -9.27 12.36 -1.59
N GLY A 191 -9.15 12.88 -0.35
CA GLY A 191 -10.25 12.94 0.61
C GLY A 191 -10.85 11.56 0.90
N ILE A 192 -10.03 10.50 0.91
CA ILE A 192 -10.48 9.12 1.07
C ILE A 192 -11.04 8.94 2.48
N SER A 193 -12.33 8.66 2.55
CA SER A 193 -13.00 8.28 3.78
C SER A 193 -13.95 7.10 3.50
N PHE A 194 -14.41 6.41 4.53
CA PHE A 194 -15.34 5.31 4.37
C PHE A 194 -16.49 5.40 5.38
N GLY A 195 -17.63 4.89 4.97
CA GLY A 195 -18.82 4.77 5.78
C GLY A 195 -19.30 3.32 5.83
N LYS A 196 -20.44 3.11 6.49
CA LYS A 196 -21.08 1.79 6.57
C LYS A 196 -21.46 1.24 5.19
N ASP A 197 -21.86 2.11 4.29
CA ASP A 197 -22.38 1.73 2.97
C ASP A 197 -21.28 1.28 1.99
N ASP A 198 -20.02 1.60 2.30
CA ASP A 198 -18.85 1.12 1.53
C ASP A 198 -18.53 -0.36 1.81
N LEU A 199 -19.10 -0.91 2.90
CA LEU A 199 -18.98 -2.33 3.25
C LEU A 199 -19.99 -3.15 2.45
N ILE A 200 -19.61 -3.51 1.24
CA ILE A 200 -20.47 -4.28 0.33
C ILE A 200 -20.53 -5.73 0.80
N ILE A 201 -21.73 -6.19 1.14
CA ILE A 201 -21.98 -7.59 1.48
C ILE A 201 -22.29 -8.32 0.15
N PRO A 202 -21.54 -9.38 -0.20
CA PRO A 202 -21.78 -10.09 -1.45
C PRO A 202 -23.14 -10.81 -1.44
N ASP A 203 -23.87 -10.71 -2.53
CA ASP A 203 -25.19 -11.34 -2.67
C ASP A 203 -25.15 -12.88 -2.54
N GLU A 204 -24.03 -13.46 -2.98
CA GLU A 204 -23.79 -14.90 -2.90
C GLU A 204 -23.60 -15.43 -1.48
N LYS A 205 -23.38 -14.55 -0.48
CA LYS A 205 -23.11 -14.94 0.91
C LYS A 205 -24.21 -15.81 1.48
N GLN A 206 -25.48 -15.43 1.28
CA GLN A 206 -26.59 -16.16 1.85
C GLN A 206 -26.74 -17.57 1.26
N SER A 207 -26.56 -17.72 -0.05
CA SER A 207 -26.62 -19.03 -0.71
C SER A 207 -25.50 -19.96 -0.23
N LEU A 208 -24.28 -19.44 -0.11
CA LEU A 208 -23.13 -20.21 0.40
C LEU A 208 -23.34 -20.67 1.85
N LEU A 209 -23.90 -19.82 2.68
CA LEU A 209 -24.21 -20.16 4.08
C LEU A 209 -25.30 -21.24 4.18
N GLN A 210 -26.38 -21.12 3.39
CA GLN A 210 -27.47 -22.11 3.39
C GLN A 210 -26.99 -23.50 2.91
N ASP A 211 -26.17 -23.55 1.87
CA ASP A 211 -25.64 -24.83 1.37
C ASP A 211 -24.67 -25.47 2.38
N THR A 212 -23.88 -24.67 3.06
CA THR A 212 -23.03 -25.17 4.14
C THR A 212 -23.85 -25.70 5.31
N GLN A 213 -24.89 -24.99 5.71
CA GLN A 213 -25.80 -25.41 6.78
C GLN A 213 -26.50 -26.75 6.44
N LYS A 214 -26.95 -26.93 5.19
CA LYS A 214 -27.52 -28.22 4.74
C LYS A 214 -26.51 -29.36 4.85
N ASN A 215 -25.23 -29.11 4.49
CA ASN A 215 -24.19 -30.12 4.60
C ASN A 215 -23.84 -30.43 6.05
N VAL A 216 -23.83 -29.43 6.94
CA VAL A 216 -23.64 -29.63 8.38
C VAL A 216 -24.77 -30.49 8.95
N SER A 217 -26.04 -30.20 8.61
CA SER A 217 -27.18 -31.00 9.07
C SER A 217 -27.11 -32.47 8.60
N LYS A 218 -26.61 -32.72 7.38
CA LYS A 218 -26.35 -34.12 6.91
C LYS A 218 -25.31 -34.83 7.75
N LEU A 219 -24.20 -34.13 8.12
CA LEU A 219 -23.18 -34.72 9.00
C LEU A 219 -23.71 -34.99 10.40
N GLU A 220 -24.62 -34.15 10.87
CA GLU A 220 -25.29 -34.33 12.15
C GLU A 220 -26.20 -35.55 12.16
N SER A 221 -26.99 -35.76 11.10
CA SER A 221 -27.80 -36.98 10.92
C SER A 221 -26.91 -38.24 10.85
N GLN A 222 -25.81 -38.23 10.08
CA GLN A 222 -24.87 -39.35 10.03
C GLN A 222 -24.23 -39.68 11.40
N TYR A 223 -23.99 -38.66 12.22
CA TYR A 223 -23.51 -38.88 13.58
C TYR A 223 -24.59 -39.53 14.48
N GLN A 224 -25.83 -39.05 14.39
CA GLN A 224 -26.96 -39.63 15.14
C GLN A 224 -27.24 -41.09 14.73
N GLU A 225 -27.06 -41.42 13.46
CA GLU A 225 -27.14 -42.79 12.92
C GLU A 225 -25.94 -43.67 13.30
N GLY A 226 -24.91 -43.11 13.96
CA GLY A 226 -23.74 -43.86 14.37
C GLY A 226 -22.73 -44.16 13.26
N LEU A 227 -22.90 -43.53 12.06
CA LEU A 227 -22.03 -43.76 10.90
C LEU A 227 -20.65 -43.06 11.00
N ILE A 228 -20.56 -42.02 11.80
CA ILE A 228 -19.31 -41.25 12.02
C ILE A 228 -19.08 -40.99 13.50
N THR A 229 -17.80 -40.89 13.90
CA THR A 229 -17.40 -40.58 15.27
C THR A 229 -17.56 -39.09 15.56
N GLU A 230 -17.64 -38.70 16.84
CA GLU A 230 -17.70 -37.28 17.24
C GLU A 230 -16.51 -36.47 16.71
N ARG A 231 -15.30 -37.05 16.76
CA ARG A 231 -14.10 -36.40 16.27
C ARG A 231 -14.12 -36.19 14.74
N GLU A 232 -14.63 -37.16 14.00
CA GLU A 232 -14.80 -37.03 12.54
C GLU A 232 -15.84 -35.98 12.18
N LYS A 233 -16.99 -35.97 12.88
CA LYS A 233 -18.00 -34.92 12.74
C LYS A 233 -17.37 -33.54 12.94
N TYR A 234 -16.69 -33.35 14.07
CA TYR A 234 -16.02 -32.09 14.39
C TYR A 234 -15.06 -31.64 13.29
N ASN A 235 -14.15 -32.52 12.87
CA ASN A 235 -13.17 -32.20 11.84
C ASN A 235 -13.83 -31.85 10.48
N LYS A 236 -14.85 -32.59 10.09
CA LYS A 236 -15.60 -32.33 8.83
C LYS A 236 -16.34 -31.00 8.89
N VAL A 237 -17.00 -30.68 10.00
CA VAL A 237 -17.71 -29.41 10.21
C VAL A 237 -16.75 -28.23 10.19
N VAL A 238 -15.61 -28.32 10.89
CA VAL A 238 -14.56 -27.29 10.89
C VAL A 238 -14.06 -27.06 9.46
N ASN A 239 -13.80 -28.11 8.72
CA ASN A 239 -13.31 -28.02 7.33
C ASN A 239 -14.33 -27.39 6.39
N LEU A 240 -15.62 -27.72 6.52
CA LEU A 240 -16.71 -27.09 5.76
C LEU A 240 -16.78 -25.58 6.03
N TRP A 241 -16.76 -25.16 7.29
CA TRP A 241 -16.82 -23.75 7.64
C TRP A 241 -15.57 -23.00 7.23
N SER A 242 -14.37 -23.62 7.31
CA SER A 242 -13.13 -23.00 6.80
C SER A 242 -13.23 -22.74 5.29
N THR A 243 -13.63 -23.73 4.52
CA THR A 243 -13.80 -23.63 3.07
C THR A 243 -14.86 -22.57 2.69
N THR A 244 -15.96 -22.52 3.43
CA THR A 244 -17.03 -21.53 3.20
C THR A 244 -16.54 -20.12 3.51
N THR A 245 -15.78 -19.94 4.59
CA THR A 245 -15.18 -18.66 4.95
C THR A 245 -14.26 -18.14 3.85
N GLU A 246 -13.47 -19.02 3.23
CA GLU A 246 -12.63 -18.65 2.09
C GLU A 246 -13.43 -18.26 0.85
N LYS A 247 -14.50 -19.01 0.54
CA LYS A 247 -15.39 -18.71 -0.60
C LYS A 247 -16.08 -17.34 -0.40
N VAL A 248 -16.62 -17.08 0.78
CA VAL A 248 -17.25 -15.80 1.11
C VAL A 248 -16.23 -14.66 1.05
N SER A 249 -14.98 -14.87 1.52
CA SER A 249 -13.92 -13.88 1.41
C SER A 249 -13.60 -13.53 -0.05
N LYS A 250 -13.47 -14.54 -0.91
CA LYS A 250 -13.22 -14.32 -2.35
C LYS A 250 -14.38 -13.59 -3.03
N ALA A 251 -15.62 -14.01 -2.77
CA ALA A 251 -16.81 -13.34 -3.31
C ALA A 251 -16.87 -11.87 -2.87
N MET A 252 -16.59 -11.60 -1.59
CA MET A 252 -16.54 -10.24 -1.06
C MET A 252 -15.47 -9.39 -1.77
N MET A 253 -14.25 -9.89 -1.88
CA MET A 253 -13.17 -9.16 -2.56
C MET A 253 -13.51 -8.89 -4.03
N SER A 254 -14.12 -9.87 -4.73
CA SER A 254 -14.58 -9.66 -6.10
C SER A 254 -15.68 -8.60 -6.19
N SER A 255 -16.63 -8.57 -5.27
CA SER A 255 -17.69 -7.55 -5.24
C SER A 255 -17.14 -6.16 -4.98
N VAL A 256 -16.16 -6.04 -4.08
CA VAL A 256 -15.51 -4.75 -3.78
C VAL A 256 -14.65 -4.26 -4.96
N MET A 257 -13.97 -5.17 -5.67
CA MET A 257 -13.19 -4.84 -6.88
C MET A 257 -14.07 -4.42 -8.07
N ASN A 258 -15.23 -5.05 -8.22
CA ASN A 258 -16.12 -4.86 -9.36
C ASN A 258 -17.17 -3.75 -9.15
N SER A 259 -17.15 -3.04 -8.04
CA SER A 259 -18.02 -1.88 -7.82
C SER A 259 -17.69 -0.79 -8.85
N GLN A 260 -18.57 -0.65 -9.85
CA GLN A 260 -18.30 -0.04 -11.17
C GLN A 260 -18.12 1.48 -11.16
N ASP A 261 -18.51 2.22 -10.13
CA ASP A 261 -18.63 3.68 -10.24
C ASP A 261 -17.60 4.51 -9.46
N GLN A 262 -16.92 3.94 -8.48
CA GLN A 262 -15.84 4.66 -7.77
C GLN A 262 -14.85 3.65 -7.18
N ILE A 263 -13.58 3.98 -7.19
CA ILE A 263 -12.55 3.22 -6.48
C ILE A 263 -12.97 3.17 -4.99
N ASN A 264 -13.41 2.00 -4.52
CA ASN A 264 -13.89 1.83 -3.15
C ASN A 264 -12.79 2.19 -2.15
N SER A 265 -13.09 3.13 -1.26
CA SER A 265 -12.12 3.65 -0.28
C SER A 265 -11.54 2.56 0.63
N LEU A 266 -12.37 1.59 1.05
CA LEU A 266 -11.91 0.46 1.87
C LEU A 266 -10.95 -0.45 1.11
N PHE A 267 -11.22 -0.69 -0.20
CA PHE A 267 -10.32 -1.45 -1.05
C PHE A 267 -8.96 -0.77 -1.18
N ILE A 268 -8.97 0.55 -1.46
CA ILE A 268 -7.73 1.34 -1.54
C ILE A 268 -6.93 1.24 -0.24
N MET A 269 -7.57 1.39 0.92
CA MET A 269 -6.90 1.34 2.23
C MET A 269 -6.25 -0.01 2.47
N ALA A 270 -6.93 -1.11 2.16
CA ALA A 270 -6.45 -2.46 2.39
C ALA A 270 -5.40 -2.91 1.36
N ASP A 271 -5.67 -2.68 0.06
CA ASP A 271 -4.78 -3.10 -1.03
C ASP A 271 -3.46 -2.30 -1.03
N SER A 272 -3.53 -0.99 -0.75
CA SER A 272 -2.32 -0.17 -0.59
C SER A 272 -1.43 -0.63 0.56
N GLY A 273 -1.99 -1.32 1.56
CA GLY A 273 -1.31 -1.64 2.82
C GLY A 273 -1.12 -0.41 3.74
N ALA A 274 -1.88 0.67 3.51
CA ALA A 274 -1.84 1.87 4.35
C ALA A 274 -2.47 1.61 5.71
N ARG A 275 -3.67 1.07 5.73
CA ARG A 275 -4.38 0.71 6.97
C ARG A 275 -5.42 -0.38 6.69
N GLY A 276 -5.60 -1.27 7.66
CA GLY A 276 -6.49 -2.41 7.51
C GLY A 276 -5.83 -3.60 6.80
N SER A 277 -6.44 -4.75 6.94
CA SER A 277 -6.03 -5.98 6.26
C SER A 277 -7.25 -6.65 5.63
N GLU A 278 -7.03 -7.47 4.62
CA GLU A 278 -8.08 -8.31 4.03
C GLU A 278 -8.83 -9.12 5.10
N THR A 279 -8.11 -9.60 6.12
CA THR A 279 -8.70 -10.33 7.24
C THR A 279 -9.69 -9.48 8.04
N GLN A 280 -9.39 -8.20 8.25
CA GLN A 280 -10.29 -7.27 8.95
C GLN A 280 -11.53 -6.95 8.12
N LEU A 281 -11.36 -6.69 6.82
CA LEU A 281 -12.49 -6.49 5.91
C LEU A 281 -13.39 -7.72 5.86
N ARG A 282 -12.81 -8.92 5.78
CA ARG A 282 -13.53 -10.18 5.81
C ARG A 282 -14.38 -10.33 7.08
N GLN A 283 -13.86 -9.91 8.24
CA GLN A 283 -14.61 -9.98 9.50
C GLN A 283 -15.81 -9.03 9.51
N LEU A 284 -15.72 -7.88 8.85
CA LEU A 284 -16.76 -6.85 8.83
C LEU A 284 -17.86 -7.14 7.80
N ALA A 285 -17.49 -7.38 6.54
CA ALA A 285 -18.42 -7.56 5.43
C ALA A 285 -18.65 -9.02 5.04
N GLY A 286 -17.66 -9.88 5.23
CA GLY A 286 -17.71 -11.29 4.91
C GLY A 286 -18.19 -12.13 6.09
N MET A 287 -17.30 -12.94 6.63
CA MET A 287 -17.56 -13.85 7.72
C MET A 287 -16.40 -13.88 8.71
N ARG A 288 -16.69 -13.83 9.99
CA ARG A 288 -15.70 -14.01 11.05
C ARG A 288 -15.19 -15.45 11.00
N GLY A 289 -13.88 -15.64 10.96
CA GLY A 289 -13.27 -16.96 10.91
C GLY A 289 -13.52 -17.80 12.16
N LEU A 290 -13.08 -19.06 12.13
CA LEU A 290 -13.14 -19.97 13.25
C LEU A 290 -12.32 -19.42 14.43
N MET A 291 -12.83 -19.61 15.63
CA MET A 291 -12.19 -19.15 16.87
C MET A 291 -11.71 -20.36 17.67
N ALA A 292 -10.59 -20.19 18.38
CA ALA A 292 -10.15 -21.20 19.35
C ALA A 292 -11.20 -21.34 20.46
N ARG A 293 -11.33 -22.55 20.98
CA ARG A 293 -12.15 -22.76 22.19
C ARG A 293 -11.50 -22.01 23.36
N PRO A 294 -12.30 -21.36 24.23
CA PRO A 294 -11.80 -20.72 25.45
C PRO A 294 -11.16 -21.74 26.38
#